data_568f2d0b98a5ea7188702728eaa6a5fa
#
_entry.id   568f2d0b98a5ea7188702728eaa6a5fa
#
_cell.length_a   1.000
_cell.length_b   1.000
_cell.length_c   1.000
_cell.angle_alpha   90.00
_cell.angle_beta   90.00
_cell.angle_gamma   90.00
#
_symmetry.space_group_name_H-M   'P 1'
#
loop_
_entity.id
_entity.type
_entity.pdbx_description
1 polymer ?
#
loop_
_entity_poly.entity_id
_entity_poly.type
_entity_poly.pdbx_seq_one_letter_code
_entity_poly.pdbx_strand_id
1 'polypeptide(L)' 'MLKLSDIKVGDILIADNIDGSEYKVLEAERREDACYFYIENLKTRVRSSLRIRDGNEARSGIAKIVHA' A
#
# COMPACT_ATOMS: atom_id res chain seq x y z
N MET A 1 -0.79 -3.44 14.25
CA MET A 1 -1.10 -2.12 13.68
C MET A 1 -0.23 -1.86 12.45
N LEU A 2 -0.81 -1.34 11.40
CA LEU A 2 -0.08 -1.00 10.18
C LEU A 2 0.89 0.16 10.43
N LYS A 3 2.12 0.00 9.97
CA LYS A 3 3.13 1.06 9.99
C LYS A 3 3.62 1.28 8.57
N LEU A 4 3.67 2.54 8.15
CA LEU A 4 4.12 2.87 6.79
C LEU A 4 5.55 2.42 6.53
N SER A 5 6.41 2.46 7.54
CA SER A 5 7.80 2.00 7.42
C SER A 5 7.94 0.51 7.17
N ASP A 6 6.88 -0.27 7.41
CA ASP A 6 6.90 -1.71 7.16
C ASP A 6 6.63 -2.06 5.70
N ILE A 7 6.13 -1.08 4.93
CA ILE A 7 5.81 -1.30 3.52
C ILE A 7 7.06 -1.09 2.67
N LYS A 8 7.46 -2.12 1.95
CA LYS A 8 8.66 -2.09 1.12
C LYS A 8 8.35 -2.51 -0.31
N VAL A 9 9.21 -2.12 -1.22
CA VAL A 9 9.09 -2.53 -2.63
C VAL A 9 9.05 -4.06 -2.71
N GLY A 10 8.09 -4.57 -3.46
CA GLY A 10 7.86 -6.01 -3.61
C GLY A 10 6.79 -6.57 -2.70
N ASP A 11 6.41 -5.83 -1.64
CA ASP A 11 5.36 -6.27 -0.73
C ASP A 11 4.00 -6.25 -1.41
N ILE A 12 3.08 -7.06 -0.91
CA ILE A 12 1.69 -7.11 -1.37
C ILE A 12 0.81 -6.46 -0.31
N LEU A 13 0.06 -5.45 -0.73
CA LEU A 13 -0.94 -4.80 0.12
C LEU A 13 -2.30 -5.42 -0.16
N ILE A 14 -2.96 -5.91 0.87
CA ILE A 14 -4.29 -6.49 0.74
C ILE A 14 -5.31 -5.46 1.21
N ALA A 15 -6.21 -5.08 0.31
CA ALA A 15 -7.21 -4.05 0.60
C ALA A 15 -8.27 -4.55 1.57
N ASP A 16 -8.76 -3.64 2.41
CA ASP A 16 -9.84 -3.90 3.34
C ASP A 16 -11.19 -3.73 2.63
N ASN A 17 -11.48 -4.65 1.73
CA ASN A 17 -12.75 -4.68 1.01
C ASN A 17 -13.22 -6.13 0.85
N ILE A 18 -14.44 -6.30 0.33
CA ILE A 18 -15.04 -7.63 0.19
C ILE A 18 -14.19 -8.55 -0.68
N ASP A 19 -13.59 -8.01 -1.73
CA ASP A 19 -12.81 -8.80 -2.68
C ASP A 19 -11.39 -9.08 -2.19
N GLY A 20 -10.91 -8.37 -1.19
CA GLY A 20 -9.55 -8.51 -0.71
C GLY A 20 -8.53 -8.22 -1.81
N SER A 21 -8.73 -7.16 -2.57
CA SER A 21 -7.86 -6.82 -3.70
C SER A 21 -6.39 -6.77 -3.28
N GLU A 22 -5.51 -7.30 -4.13
CA GLU A 22 -4.08 -7.34 -3.84
C GLU A 22 -3.32 -6.39 -4.75
N TYR A 23 -2.42 -5.62 -4.14
CA TYR A 23 -1.63 -4.62 -4.84
C TYR A 23 -0.16 -4.83 -4.54
N LYS A 24 0.64 -4.96 -5.58
CA LYS A 24 2.10 -5.08 -5.42
C LYS A 24 2.72 -3.69 -5.35
N VAL A 25 3.58 -3.46 -4.38
CA VAL A 25 4.32 -2.21 -4.25
C VAL A 25 5.48 -2.22 -5.23
N LEU A 26 5.44 -1.31 -6.21
CA LEU A 26 6.48 -1.19 -7.24
C LEU A 26 7.54 -0.18 -6.83
N GLU A 27 7.13 0.92 -6.19
CA GLU A 27 8.01 1.96 -5.69
C GLU A 27 7.46 2.51 -4.38
N ALA A 28 8.35 2.99 -3.53
CA ALA A 28 7.99 3.61 -2.26
C ALA A 28 8.89 4.81 -2.03
N GLU A 29 8.30 5.94 -1.66
CA GLU A 29 9.03 7.17 -1.39
C GLU A 29 8.46 7.87 -0.17
N ARG A 30 9.33 8.28 0.74
CA ARG A 30 8.95 9.08 1.90
C ARG A 30 9.15 10.55 1.59
N ARG A 31 8.09 11.35 1.78
CA ARG A 31 8.17 12.81 1.64
C ARG A 31 7.50 13.47 2.84
N GLU A 32 8.25 14.30 3.55
CA GLU A 32 7.73 15.08 4.68
C GLU A 32 6.85 14.24 5.62
N ASP A 33 5.53 14.42 5.55
CA ASP A 33 4.57 13.78 6.44
C ASP A 33 3.78 12.66 5.79
N ALA A 34 4.21 12.17 4.64
CA ALA A 34 3.47 11.15 3.90
C ALA A 34 4.40 10.18 3.19
N CYS A 35 3.89 8.99 2.91
CA CYS A 35 4.55 8.03 2.05
C CYS A 35 3.77 7.91 0.75
N TYR A 36 4.49 7.86 -0.36
CA TYR A 36 3.94 7.70 -1.70
C TYR A 36 4.34 6.33 -2.22
N PHE A 37 3.36 5.57 -2.66
CA PHE A 37 3.59 4.23 -3.21
C PHE A 37 3.08 4.17 -4.63
N TYR A 38 3.85 3.56 -5.51
CA TYR A 38 3.38 3.21 -6.84
C TYR A 38 3.03 1.73 -6.79
N ILE A 39 1.78 1.41 -7.10
CA ILE A 39 1.24 0.06 -6.88
C ILE A 39 0.58 -0.47 -8.15
N GLU A 40 0.51 -1.80 -8.24
CA GLU A 40 -0.16 -2.49 -9.33
C GLU A 40 -1.21 -3.45 -8.78
N ASN A 41 -2.44 -3.32 -9.23
CA ASN A 41 -3.49 -4.29 -8.92
C ASN A 41 -3.17 -5.60 -9.63
N LEU A 42 -2.94 -6.67 -8.88
CA LEU A 42 -2.49 -7.93 -9.44
C LEU A 42 -3.55 -8.65 -10.29
N LYS A 43 -4.82 -8.30 -10.12
CA LYS A 43 -5.91 -8.88 -10.89
C LYS A 43 -6.10 -8.14 -12.22
N THR A 44 -6.17 -6.83 -12.17
CA THR A 44 -6.45 -5.99 -13.34
C THR A 44 -5.21 -5.52 -14.07
N ARG A 45 -4.05 -5.58 -13.40
CA ARG A 45 -2.76 -5.06 -13.87
C ARG A 45 -2.75 -3.54 -14.03
N VAL A 46 -3.74 -2.86 -13.50
CA VAL A 46 -3.78 -1.39 -13.49
C VAL A 46 -2.81 -0.87 -12.44
N ARG A 47 -1.99 0.10 -12.82
CA ARG A 47 -1.05 0.77 -11.92
C ARG A 47 -1.60 2.11 -11.47
N SER A 48 -1.32 2.47 -10.24
CA SER A 48 -1.78 3.73 -9.67
C SER A 48 -0.86 4.18 -8.55
N SER A 49 -1.05 5.42 -8.10
CA SER A 49 -0.31 5.97 -6.97
C SER A 49 -1.19 5.97 -5.73
N LEU A 50 -0.57 5.68 -4.60
CA LEU A 50 -1.23 5.71 -3.30
C LEU A 50 -0.42 6.61 -2.38
N ARG A 51 -1.08 7.60 -1.77
CA ARG A 51 -0.45 8.47 -0.78
C ARG A 51 -1.09 8.22 0.57
N ILE A 52 -0.26 7.95 1.58
CA ILE A 52 -0.73 7.75 2.94
C ILE A 52 0.02 8.72 3.85
N ARG A 53 -0.71 9.60 4.50
CA ARG A 53 -0.14 10.55 5.45
C ARG A 53 0.14 9.87 6.78
N ASP A 54 1.15 10.36 7.49
CA ASP A 54 1.44 9.89 8.84
C ASP A 54 0.20 10.10 9.72
N GLY A 55 -0.14 9.09 10.49
CA GLY A 55 -1.32 9.09 11.35
C GLY A 55 -2.60 8.64 10.67
N ASN A 56 -2.61 8.46 9.36
CA ASN A 56 -3.78 8.02 8.60
C ASN A 56 -3.71 6.56 8.16
N GLU A 57 -2.82 5.77 8.73
CA GLU A 57 -2.62 4.37 8.33
C GLU A 57 -3.92 3.57 8.44
N ALA A 58 -4.70 3.80 9.49
CA ALA A 58 -5.96 3.09 9.71
C ALA A 58 -7.02 3.41 8.66
N ARG A 59 -6.88 4.52 7.94
CA ARG A 59 -7.82 4.96 6.90
C ARG A 59 -7.29 4.69 5.49
N SER A 60 -6.17 4.01 5.38
CA SER A 60 -5.54 3.74 4.09
C SER A 60 -6.32 2.75 3.23
N GLY A 61 -7.20 1.97 3.84
CA GLY A 61 -7.90 0.89 3.16
C GLY A 61 -7.07 -0.39 3.06
N ILE A 62 -5.93 -0.44 3.74
CA ILE A 62 -5.05 -1.62 3.75
C ILE A 62 -5.37 -2.45 4.98
N ALA A 63 -5.79 -3.70 4.79
CA ALA A 63 -6.06 -4.63 5.87
C ALA A 63 -4.83 -5.38 6.32
N LYS A 64 -3.94 -5.71 5.38
CA LYS A 64 -2.80 -6.59 5.65
C LYS A 64 -1.67 -6.33 4.67
N ILE A 65 -0.44 -6.57 5.12
CA ILE A 65 0.76 -6.54 4.27
C ILE A 65 1.35 -7.94 4.24
N VAL A 66 1.60 -8.44 3.04
CA VAL A 66 2.35 -9.69 2.83
C VAL A 66 3.73 -9.30 2.35
N HIS A 67 4.75 -9.54 3.16
CA HIS A 67 6.11 -9.17 2.82
C HIS A 67 6.72 -10.12 1.80
N ALA A 68 7.49 -9.54 0.91
CA ALA A 68 8.17 -10.30 -0.14
C ALA A 68 9.23 -11.25 0.43
#